data_006651cb9c5241753b08a332742254ab
#
_entry.id   006651cb9c5241753b08a332742254ab
#
_cell.length_a   1.000
_cell.length_b   1.000
_cell.length_c   1.000
_cell.angle_alpha   90.00
_cell.angle_beta   90.00
_cell.angle_gamma   90.00
#
_symmetry.space_group_name_H-M   'P 1'
#
loop_
_entity.id
_entity.type
_entity.pdbx_description
1 polymer ?
#
loop_
_entity_poly.entity_id
_entity_poly.type
_entity_poly.pdbx_seq_one_letter_code
_entity_poly.pdbx_strand_id
1 'polypeptide(L)'
;MPQTVDFWFDPACPWAWMASRWIDEVARHRDVDVRWHVMSLSVVNEGRELSPSYRREMDAAWGPVRVLVAAAEAHGDGVLKPLYDAMGSRRHPGGRT
;
A
#
# COMPACT_ATOMS: atom_id res chain seq x y z
N MET A 1 -22.63 10.35 11.67
CA MET A 1 -22.12 10.04 10.32
C MET A 1 -20.66 9.64 10.40
N PRO A 2 -20.23 8.58 9.71
CA PRO A 2 -18.84 8.21 9.72
C PRO A 2 -17.97 9.25 9.03
N GLN A 3 -16.76 9.44 9.54
CA GLN A 3 -15.76 10.23 8.86
C GLN A 3 -15.11 9.38 7.78
N THR A 4 -14.91 9.95 6.61
CA THR A 4 -14.19 9.29 5.52
C THR A 4 -12.71 9.65 5.59
N VAL A 5 -11.86 8.64 5.57
CA VAL A 5 -10.40 8.81 5.56
C VAL A 5 -9.87 8.14 4.31
N ASP A 6 -9.12 8.89 3.52
CA ASP A 6 -8.43 8.34 2.37
C ASP A 6 -7.02 7.94 2.78
N PHE A 7 -6.66 6.69 2.48
CA PHE A 7 -5.36 6.14 2.84
C PHE A 7 -4.64 5.68 1.57
N TRP A 8 -3.55 6.34 1.25
CA TRP A 8 -2.70 5.99 0.11
C TRP A 8 -1.56 5.10 0.57
N PHE A 9 -1.32 4.01 -0.14
CA PHE A 9 -0.28 3.08 0.24
C PHE A 9 0.50 2.58 -0.99
N ASP A 10 1.81 2.47 -0.81
CA ASP A 10 2.68 1.69 -1.68
C ASP A 10 2.88 0.33 -0.99
N PRO A 11 2.51 -0.79 -1.65
CA PRO A 11 2.58 -2.10 -0.99
C PRO A 11 4.00 -2.53 -0.58
N ALA A 12 5.02 -1.91 -1.15
CA ALA A 12 6.41 -2.19 -0.79
C ALA A 12 6.91 -1.37 0.40
N CYS A 13 6.18 -0.34 0.82
CA CYS A 13 6.61 0.57 1.88
C CYS A 13 6.30 0.01 3.27
N PRO A 14 7.31 -0.28 4.11
CA PRO A 14 7.06 -0.79 5.47
C PRO A 14 6.39 0.24 6.38
N TRP A 15 6.66 1.53 6.17
CA TRP A 15 6.02 2.59 6.95
C TRP A 15 4.53 2.69 6.66
N ALA A 16 4.15 2.55 5.39
CA ALA A 16 2.74 2.50 5.01
C ALA A 16 2.06 1.28 5.62
N TRP A 17 2.75 0.14 5.66
CA TRP A 17 2.21 -1.07 6.30
C TRP A 17 1.93 -0.84 7.77
N MET A 18 2.86 -0.26 8.51
CA MET A 18 2.67 0.06 9.92
C MET A 18 1.49 1.00 10.13
N ALA A 19 1.41 2.06 9.32
CA ALA A 19 0.29 3.00 9.38
C ALA A 19 -1.03 2.33 9.05
N SER A 20 -1.05 1.38 8.12
CA SER A 20 -2.27 0.64 7.76
C SER A 20 -2.78 -0.21 8.92
N ARG A 21 -1.87 -0.82 9.69
CA ARG A 21 -2.25 -1.60 10.88
C ARG A 21 -2.85 -0.69 11.94
N TRP A 22 -2.29 0.51 12.09
CA TRP A 22 -2.81 1.50 13.02
C TRP A 22 -4.22 1.98 12.63
N ILE A 23 -4.44 2.33 11.36
CA ILE A 23 -5.75 2.82 10.93
C ILE A 23 -6.82 1.71 11.02
N ASP A 24 -6.44 0.45 10.80
CA ASP A 24 -7.35 -0.68 11.02
C ASP A 24 -7.80 -0.74 12.48
N GLU A 25 -6.90 -0.53 13.41
CA GLU A 25 -7.22 -0.51 14.83
C GLU A 25 -8.14 0.66 15.18
N VAL A 26 -7.84 1.84 14.64
CA VAL A 26 -8.70 3.02 14.84
C VAL A 26 -10.12 2.74 14.33
N ALA A 27 -10.26 2.10 13.17
CA ALA A 27 -11.55 1.82 12.57
C ALA A 27 -12.40 0.84 13.40
N ARG A 28 -11.76 0.01 14.25
CA ARG A 28 -12.50 -0.87 15.18
C ARG A 28 -13.13 -0.11 16.34
N HIS A 29 -12.61 1.05 16.68
CA HIS A 29 -13.00 1.81 17.88
C HIS A 29 -13.66 3.14 17.58
N ARG A 30 -13.64 3.56 16.32
CA ARG A 30 -14.22 4.83 15.87
C ARG A 30 -15.04 4.59 14.61
N ASP A 31 -16.01 5.45 14.40
CA ASP A 31 -16.85 5.40 13.19
C ASP A 31 -16.11 6.09 12.03
N VAL A 32 -15.23 5.33 11.41
CA VAL A 32 -14.36 5.79 10.33
C VAL A 32 -14.52 4.86 9.13
N ASP A 33 -14.75 5.45 7.97
CA ASP A 33 -14.78 4.74 6.69
C ASP A 33 -13.45 4.99 5.98
N VAL A 34 -12.62 3.97 5.90
CA VAL A 34 -11.30 4.08 5.27
C VAL A 34 -11.40 3.70 3.80
N ARG A 35 -10.98 4.61 2.95
CA ARG A 35 -10.88 4.38 1.50
C ARG A 35 -9.43 4.17 1.13
N TRP A 36 -9.16 3.03 0.52
CA TRP A 36 -7.81 2.57 0.22
C TRP A 36 -7.43 2.91 -1.22
N HIS A 37 -6.27 3.52 -1.39
CA HIS A 37 -5.76 3.94 -2.70
C HIS A 37 -4.32 3.48 -2.89
N VAL A 38 -4.01 2.98 -4.07
CA VAL A 38 -2.65 2.58 -4.40
C VAL A 38 -1.84 3.79 -4.83
N MET A 39 -0.61 3.88 -4.36
CA MET A 39 0.37 4.85 -4.84
C MET A 39 1.69 4.13 -5.11
N SER A 40 2.61 4.80 -5.78
CA SER A 40 3.94 4.26 -6.05
C SER A 40 5.01 5.27 -5.65
N LEU A 41 5.90 4.86 -4.75
CA LEU A 41 7.07 5.67 -4.40
C LEU A 41 8.04 5.78 -5.58
N SER A 42 8.04 4.81 -6.48
CA SER A 42 8.79 4.91 -7.74
C SER A 42 8.34 6.11 -8.55
N VAL A 43 7.04 6.31 -8.69
CA VAL A 43 6.49 7.48 -9.40
C VAL A 43 6.87 8.78 -8.70
N VAL A 44 6.69 8.83 -7.39
CA VAL A 44 7.01 10.02 -6.59
C VAL A 44 8.48 10.40 -6.72
N ASN A 45 9.37 9.41 -6.86
CA ASN A 45 10.80 9.62 -6.94
C ASN A 45 11.34 9.68 -8.38
N GLU A 46 10.48 9.67 -9.38
CA GLU A 46 10.91 9.82 -10.77
C GLU A 46 11.66 11.14 -10.96
N GLY A 47 12.78 11.06 -11.67
CA GLY A 47 13.61 12.21 -11.96
C GLY A 47 14.51 12.68 -10.82
N ARG A 48 14.43 12.05 -9.65
CA ARG A 48 15.32 12.36 -8.52
C ARG A 48 16.58 11.51 -8.60
N GLU A 49 17.69 12.07 -8.09
CA GLU A 49 18.92 11.31 -7.96
C GLU A 49 18.81 10.37 -6.76
N LEU A 50 18.96 9.08 -7.04
CA LEU A 50 18.91 8.04 -6.03
C LEU A 50 20.19 7.21 -6.10
N SER A 51 20.60 6.62 -4.97
CA SER A 51 21.68 5.65 -4.99
C SER A 51 21.31 4.47 -5.90
N PRO A 52 22.27 3.78 -6.52
CA PRO A 52 21.95 2.62 -7.36
C PRO A 52 21.15 1.54 -6.63
N SER A 53 21.42 1.29 -5.36
CA SER A 53 20.68 0.30 -4.58
C SER A 53 19.23 0.72 -4.35
N TYR A 54 19.00 1.98 -4.02
CA TYR A 54 17.65 2.49 -3.81
C TYR A 54 16.86 2.52 -5.11
N ARG A 55 17.51 2.88 -6.21
CA ARG A 55 16.89 2.82 -7.54
C ARG A 55 16.43 1.41 -7.87
N ARG A 56 17.25 0.39 -7.58
CA ARG A 56 16.86 -1.00 -7.79
C ARG A 56 15.66 -1.40 -6.94
N GLU A 57 15.61 -0.95 -5.69
CA GLU A 57 14.45 -1.20 -4.81
C GLU A 57 13.19 -0.56 -5.38
N MET A 58 13.29 0.69 -5.87
CA MET A 58 12.15 1.38 -6.45
C MET A 58 11.67 0.69 -7.73
N ASP A 59 12.58 0.25 -8.56
CA ASP A 59 12.22 -0.47 -9.79
C ASP A 59 11.50 -1.80 -9.47
N ALA A 60 11.99 -2.53 -8.47
CA ALA A 60 11.37 -3.78 -8.04
C ALA A 60 9.98 -3.55 -7.43
N ALA A 61 9.76 -2.40 -6.80
CA ALA A 61 8.49 -2.08 -6.14
C ALA A 61 7.32 -1.90 -7.11
N TRP A 62 7.57 -1.74 -8.41
CA TRP A 62 6.52 -1.66 -9.41
C TRP A 62 5.66 -2.91 -9.51
N GLY A 63 6.25 -4.09 -9.27
CA GLY A 63 5.53 -5.36 -9.39
C GLY A 63 4.26 -5.42 -8.54
N PRO A 64 4.37 -5.28 -7.21
CA PRO A 64 3.19 -5.28 -6.35
C PRO A 64 2.18 -4.18 -6.67
N VAL A 65 2.63 -2.97 -7.03
CA VAL A 65 1.73 -1.88 -7.43
C VAL A 65 0.91 -2.28 -8.66
N ARG A 66 1.54 -2.85 -9.67
CA ARG A 66 0.87 -3.29 -10.89
C ARG A 66 -0.15 -4.38 -10.64
N VAL A 67 0.14 -5.31 -9.73
CA VAL A 67 -0.79 -6.36 -9.35
C VAL A 67 -2.05 -5.76 -8.73
N LEU A 68 -1.89 -4.80 -7.82
CA LEU A 68 -3.01 -4.13 -7.17
C LEU A 68 -3.85 -3.33 -8.17
N VAL A 69 -3.22 -2.59 -9.05
CA VAL A 69 -3.92 -1.80 -10.07
C VAL A 69 -4.70 -2.72 -11.01
N ALA A 70 -4.09 -3.79 -11.48
CA ALA A 70 -4.76 -4.75 -12.36
C ALA A 70 -5.96 -5.41 -11.67
N ALA A 71 -5.82 -5.78 -10.40
CA ALA A 71 -6.91 -6.37 -9.64
C ALA A 71 -8.07 -5.39 -9.47
N ALA A 72 -7.78 -4.13 -9.17
CA ALA A 72 -8.81 -3.10 -9.02
C ALA A 72 -9.53 -2.83 -10.33
N GLU A 73 -8.80 -2.82 -11.46
CA GLU A 73 -9.41 -2.65 -12.78
C GLU A 73 -10.36 -3.80 -13.12
N ALA A 74 -9.99 -5.02 -12.74
CA ALA A 74 -10.79 -6.21 -13.04
C ALA A 74 -11.98 -6.39 -12.10
N HIS A 75 -11.83 -6.02 -10.83
CA HIS A 75 -12.78 -6.39 -9.77
C HIS A 75 -13.31 -5.20 -8.96
N GLY A 76 -12.87 -3.97 -9.25
CA GLY A 76 -13.23 -2.79 -8.47
C GLY A 76 -12.31 -2.56 -7.27
N ASP A 77 -12.38 -1.36 -6.70
CA ASP A 77 -11.46 -0.94 -5.63
C ASP A 77 -11.66 -1.69 -4.32
N GLY A 78 -12.79 -2.35 -4.13
CA GLY A 78 -13.04 -3.15 -2.93
C GLY A 78 -12.06 -4.32 -2.73
N VAL A 79 -11.35 -4.72 -3.78
CA VAL A 79 -10.36 -5.79 -3.70
C VAL A 79 -9.03 -5.31 -3.11
N LEU A 80 -8.78 -4.00 -3.07
CA LEU A 80 -7.49 -3.43 -2.68
C LEU A 80 -7.11 -3.79 -1.24
N LYS A 81 -8.02 -3.57 -0.30
CA LYS A 81 -7.73 -3.81 1.12
C LYS A 81 -7.40 -5.28 1.42
N PRO A 82 -8.24 -6.27 1.05
CA PRO A 82 -7.90 -7.67 1.33
C PRO A 82 -6.63 -8.14 0.60
N LEU A 83 -6.39 -7.67 -0.62
CA LEU A 83 -5.19 -8.04 -1.35
C LEU A 83 -3.95 -7.42 -0.71
N TYR A 84 -4.02 -6.15 -0.32
CA TYR A 84 -2.93 -5.48 0.38
C TYR A 84 -2.60 -6.18 1.70
N ASP A 85 -3.62 -6.56 2.47
CA ASP A 85 -3.40 -7.28 3.73
C ASP A 85 -2.69 -8.61 3.51
N ALA A 86 -3.06 -9.35 2.48
CA ALA A 86 -2.40 -10.60 2.14
C ALA A 86 -0.94 -10.40 1.73
N MET A 87 -0.68 -9.40 0.90
CA MET A 87 0.67 -9.07 0.45
C MET A 87 1.54 -8.59 1.60
N GLY A 88 1.02 -7.68 2.40
CA GLY A 88 1.75 -7.09 3.52
C GLY A 88 2.08 -8.07 4.62
N SER A 89 1.17 -8.99 4.92
CA SER A 89 1.40 -10.03 5.92
C SER A 89 2.57 -10.93 5.55
N ARG A 90 2.79 -11.13 4.26
CA ARG A 90 3.90 -11.95 3.77
C ARG A 90 5.19 -11.18 3.66
N ARG A 91 5.10 -9.90 3.25
CA ARG A 91 6.26 -9.09 2.93
C ARG A 91 6.90 -8.42 4.14
N HIS A 92 6.07 -7.91 5.07
CA HIS A 92 6.56 -7.06 6.16
C HIS A 92 6.79 -7.86 7.44
N PRO A 93 5.98 -7.77 8.50
CA PRO A 93 6.37 -8.37 9.79
C PRO A 93 6.57 -9.87 9.76
N GLY A 94 6.05 -10.57 8.75
CA GLY A 94 6.25 -12.00 8.59
C GLY A 94 7.62 -12.40 8.07
N GLY A 95 8.47 -11.44 7.73
CA GLY A 95 9.83 -11.69 7.28
C GLY A 95 9.98 -12.30 5.90
N ARG A 96 8.94 -12.33 5.11
CA ARG A 96 9.01 -12.79 3.73
C ARG A 96 9.24 -11.60 2.81
N THR A 97 10.35 -11.61 2.19
CA THR A 97 10.75 -10.57 1.25
C THR A 97 10.84 -11.15 -0.15
#